data_09d88db484aa2943b6607b384181239d
#
_entry.id   09d88db484aa2943b6607b384181239d
#
_cell.length_a   1.000
_cell.length_b   1.000
_cell.length_c   1.000
_cell.angle_alpha   90.00
_cell.angle_beta   90.00
_cell.angle_gamma   90.00
#
_symmetry.space_group_name_H-M   'P 1'
#
loop_
_entity.id
_entity.type
_entity.pdbx_description
1 polymer ?
#
loop_
_entity_poly.entity_id
_entity_poly.type
_entity_poly.pdbx_seq_one_letter_code
_entity_poly.pdbx_strand_id
1 'polypeptide(L)'
;DEDRLITIAIYTYEKAQIIKGILENEDIPVAIQNVNLIQPVISSGVRVRIRERDLPHALQILEQYSIFEEKDTESELQTVHHPKRILIPIDFSDYSLKACQIGFDFAKSIDAKIMLLHAYFSPYFPGAIPVTDAFTYEVSEDEALKQVQDRVSKEMKTFTETLHNQIKEGLLPDIDFDYTLREGIPEDEINHFSKEYHPTL
;
A
#
# COMPACT_ATOMS: atom_id res chain seq x y z
N ASP A 1 -6.22 -18.80 30.41
CA ASP A 1 -7.37 -19.40 29.67
C ASP A 1 -6.85 -20.05 28.40
N GLU A 2 -6.52 -21.35 28.47
CA GLU A 2 -5.93 -22.11 27.37
C GLU A 2 -6.85 -22.25 26.12
N ASP A 3 -8.11 -21.89 26.25
CA ASP A 3 -9.13 -21.94 25.17
C ASP A 3 -9.36 -20.59 24.48
N ARG A 4 -8.57 -19.55 24.78
CA ARG A 4 -8.69 -18.24 24.17
C ARG A 4 -8.33 -18.31 22.69
N LEU A 5 -9.21 -17.79 21.82
CA LEU A 5 -8.92 -17.65 20.39
C LEU A 5 -8.03 -16.42 20.13
N ILE A 6 -6.88 -16.64 19.52
CA ILE A 6 -5.95 -15.60 19.10
C ILE A 6 -5.91 -15.51 17.56
N THR A 7 -5.66 -14.33 17.02
CA THR A 7 -5.46 -14.14 15.57
C THR A 7 -4.00 -14.37 15.25
N ILE A 8 -3.71 -15.33 14.38
CA ILE A 8 -2.34 -15.65 13.96
C ILE A 8 -1.97 -14.95 12.64
N ALA A 9 -2.96 -14.60 11.82
CA ALA A 9 -2.72 -13.93 10.55
C ALA A 9 -4.00 -13.26 10.01
N ILE A 10 -3.80 -12.33 9.07
CA ILE A 10 -4.85 -11.70 8.28
C ILE A 10 -4.46 -11.88 6.83
N TYR A 11 -5.28 -12.60 6.05
CA TYR A 11 -4.99 -12.95 4.66
C TYR A 11 -6.19 -12.72 3.76
N THR A 12 -6.00 -12.85 2.44
CA THR A 12 -7.12 -13.00 1.50
C THR A 12 -7.94 -14.23 1.84
N TYR A 13 -9.20 -14.28 1.42
CA TYR A 13 -10.09 -15.42 1.69
C TYR A 13 -9.49 -16.75 1.19
N GLU A 14 -8.92 -16.75 -0.01
CA GLU A 14 -8.29 -17.92 -0.61
C GLU A 14 -7.10 -18.43 0.22
N LYS A 15 -6.18 -17.54 0.60
CA LYS A 15 -5.01 -17.88 1.42
C LYS A 15 -5.43 -18.36 2.83
N ALA A 16 -6.45 -17.72 3.41
CA ALA A 16 -6.99 -18.13 4.70
C ALA A 16 -7.61 -19.55 4.66
N GLN A 17 -8.26 -19.92 3.54
CA GLN A 17 -8.81 -21.28 3.35
C GLN A 17 -7.69 -22.33 3.21
N ILE A 18 -6.62 -22.02 2.50
CA ILE A 18 -5.45 -22.92 2.37
C ILE A 18 -4.83 -23.17 3.74
N ILE A 19 -4.56 -22.10 4.52
CA ILE A 19 -4.00 -22.22 5.85
C ILE A 19 -4.90 -22.99 6.79
N LYS A 20 -6.21 -22.73 6.72
CA LYS A 20 -7.19 -23.50 7.48
C LYS A 20 -7.09 -24.99 7.15
N GLY A 21 -7.05 -25.37 5.87
CA GLY A 21 -6.95 -26.77 5.46
C GLY A 21 -5.66 -27.44 5.98
N ILE A 22 -4.54 -26.73 5.93
CA ILE A 22 -3.26 -27.25 6.42
C ILE A 22 -3.29 -27.48 7.94
N LEU A 23 -3.75 -26.51 8.72
CA LEU A 23 -3.79 -26.62 10.16
C LEU A 23 -4.83 -27.62 10.65
N GLU A 24 -5.99 -27.72 9.99
CA GLU A 24 -7.02 -28.72 10.32
C GLU A 24 -6.60 -30.16 9.99
N ASN A 25 -5.75 -30.36 8.97
CA ASN A 25 -5.14 -31.67 8.70
C ASN A 25 -4.17 -32.14 9.80
N GLU A 26 -3.64 -31.22 10.59
CA GLU A 26 -2.77 -31.48 11.75
C GLU A 26 -3.52 -31.34 13.07
N ASP A 27 -4.84 -31.56 13.05
CA ASP A 27 -5.73 -31.54 14.21
C ASP A 27 -5.79 -30.19 14.97
N ILE A 28 -5.41 -29.07 14.33
CA ILE A 28 -5.54 -27.73 14.91
C ILE A 28 -6.83 -27.06 14.41
N PRO A 29 -7.85 -26.87 15.27
CA PRO A 29 -9.10 -26.23 14.87
C PRO A 29 -8.90 -24.75 14.50
N VAL A 30 -9.34 -24.34 13.33
CA VAL A 30 -9.19 -22.97 12.81
C VAL A 30 -10.55 -22.29 12.64
N ALA A 31 -10.69 -21.11 13.23
CA ALA A 31 -11.82 -20.23 13.02
C ALA A 31 -11.44 -19.11 12.03
N ILE A 32 -12.22 -18.94 10.97
CA ILE A 32 -12.08 -17.84 10.01
C ILE A 32 -13.14 -16.79 10.33
N GLN A 33 -12.70 -15.53 10.48
CA GLN A 33 -13.59 -14.41 10.73
C GLN A 33 -13.37 -13.33 9.68
N ASN A 34 -14.39 -13.02 8.88
CA ASN A 34 -14.41 -11.85 8.01
C ASN A 34 -14.57 -10.58 8.83
N VAL A 35 -13.75 -9.57 8.56
CA VAL A 35 -13.76 -8.32 9.34
C VAL A 35 -14.92 -7.40 8.97
N ASN A 36 -15.59 -7.60 7.82
CA ASN A 36 -16.72 -6.76 7.38
C ASN A 36 -17.89 -7.56 6.85
N LEU A 37 -18.96 -7.61 7.64
CA LEU A 37 -20.29 -8.13 7.24
C LEU A 37 -21.22 -7.03 6.65
N ILE A 38 -20.83 -5.76 6.62
CA ILE A 38 -21.77 -4.65 6.35
C ILE A 38 -21.42 -3.81 5.10
N GLN A 39 -20.19 -3.87 4.59
CA GLN A 39 -19.82 -3.26 3.30
C GLN A 39 -18.83 -4.14 2.55
N PRO A 40 -19.03 -4.40 1.26
CA PRO A 40 -18.05 -5.10 0.42
C PRO A 40 -16.92 -4.12 0.07
N VAL A 41 -16.05 -3.82 1.03
CA VAL A 41 -14.79 -3.14 0.76
C VAL A 41 -13.78 -4.22 0.43
N ILE A 42 -13.22 -4.15 -0.75
CA ILE A 42 -12.36 -5.15 -1.40
C ILE A 42 -11.03 -5.40 -0.65
N SER A 43 -10.74 -4.69 0.43
CA SER A 43 -9.48 -4.77 1.19
C SER A 43 -9.58 -5.30 2.62
N SER A 44 -10.71 -5.84 3.05
CA SER A 44 -10.82 -6.41 4.40
C SER A 44 -10.31 -7.85 4.42
N GLY A 45 -9.13 -8.03 4.98
CA GLY A 45 -8.55 -9.35 5.17
C GLY A 45 -9.39 -10.26 6.07
N VAL A 46 -9.24 -11.55 5.87
CA VAL A 46 -9.86 -12.61 6.68
C VAL A 46 -8.93 -12.94 7.83
N ARG A 47 -9.42 -12.84 9.06
CA ARG A 47 -8.67 -13.24 10.26
C ARG A 47 -8.69 -14.75 10.41
N VAL A 48 -7.50 -15.34 10.49
CA VAL A 48 -7.28 -16.74 10.84
C VAL A 48 -7.02 -16.82 12.34
N ARG A 49 -7.86 -17.54 13.07
CA ARG A 49 -7.80 -17.65 14.52
C ARG A 49 -7.69 -19.08 14.96
N ILE A 50 -6.83 -19.34 15.94
CA ILE A 50 -6.65 -20.64 16.59
C ILE A 50 -6.70 -20.46 18.11
N ARG A 51 -6.72 -21.57 18.85
CA ARG A 51 -6.58 -21.51 20.30
C ARG A 51 -5.14 -21.19 20.68
N GLU A 52 -4.97 -20.40 21.72
CA GLU A 52 -3.65 -19.93 22.18
C GLU A 52 -2.70 -21.10 22.48
N ARG A 53 -3.22 -22.19 23.05
CA ARG A 53 -2.44 -23.41 23.33
C ARG A 53 -1.85 -24.09 22.09
N ASP A 54 -2.50 -23.95 20.92
CA ASP A 54 -2.10 -24.58 19.68
C ASP A 54 -1.06 -23.71 18.91
N LEU A 55 -0.77 -22.49 19.39
CA LEU A 55 0.11 -21.54 18.71
C LEU A 55 1.52 -22.09 18.41
N PRO A 56 2.25 -22.72 19.32
CA PRO A 56 3.59 -23.21 19.04
C PRO A 56 3.60 -24.26 17.94
N HIS A 57 2.63 -25.16 17.94
CA HIS A 57 2.48 -26.22 16.94
C HIS A 57 2.05 -25.65 15.58
N ALA A 58 1.10 -24.70 15.56
CA ALA A 58 0.66 -24.02 14.36
C ALA A 58 1.82 -23.25 13.67
N LEU A 59 2.65 -22.55 14.43
CA LEU A 59 3.83 -21.83 13.89
C LEU A 59 4.82 -22.80 13.25
N GLN A 60 5.09 -23.93 13.91
CA GLN A 60 6.00 -24.95 13.36
C GLN A 60 5.50 -25.53 12.03
N ILE A 61 4.18 -25.81 11.94
CA ILE A 61 3.56 -26.31 10.71
C ILE A 61 3.65 -25.24 9.60
N LEU A 62 3.27 -23.99 9.90
CA LEU A 62 3.27 -22.92 8.92
C LEU A 62 4.68 -22.57 8.41
N GLU A 63 5.70 -22.70 9.27
CA GLU A 63 7.11 -22.53 8.90
C GLU A 63 7.57 -23.67 7.96
N GLN A 64 7.16 -24.90 8.25
CA GLN A 64 7.49 -26.08 7.43
C GLN A 64 6.89 -26.00 6.02
N TYR A 65 5.70 -25.42 5.87
CA TYR A 65 5.04 -25.22 4.57
C TYR A 65 5.50 -23.95 3.84
N SER A 66 6.44 -23.18 4.39
CA SER A 66 6.92 -21.88 3.83
C SER A 66 5.78 -20.91 3.46
N ILE A 67 4.68 -20.95 4.20
CA ILE A 67 3.46 -20.18 3.89
C ILE A 67 3.67 -18.67 4.16
N PHE A 68 4.70 -18.32 4.94
CA PHE A 68 5.09 -16.95 5.21
C PHE A 68 6.05 -16.38 4.15
N GLU A 69 6.64 -17.23 3.32
CA GLU A 69 7.36 -16.78 2.14
C GLU A 69 6.37 -16.74 0.96
N GLU A 70 6.03 -15.56 0.50
CA GLU A 70 5.48 -15.37 -0.84
C GLU A 70 6.57 -15.78 -1.84
N LYS A 71 6.63 -17.08 -2.14
CA LYS A 71 7.30 -17.52 -3.35
C LYS A 71 6.38 -17.20 -4.51
N ASP A 72 6.55 -16.02 -5.09
CA ASP A 72 6.28 -15.85 -6.50
C ASP A 72 7.09 -16.93 -7.23
N THR A 73 6.34 -17.87 -7.82
CA THR A 73 6.87 -18.93 -8.66
C THR A 73 7.55 -18.25 -9.85
N GLU A 74 8.86 -18.17 -9.80
CA GLU A 74 9.82 -18.33 -10.90
C GLU A 74 11.17 -17.74 -10.54
N SER A 75 12.07 -18.62 -10.34
CA SER A 75 13.49 -18.67 -10.72
C SER A 75 14.43 -19.03 -9.60
N GLU A 76 15.12 -20.11 -9.94
CA GLU A 76 16.25 -20.70 -9.25
C GLU A 76 17.36 -19.70 -8.92
N LEU A 77 17.92 -19.87 -7.72
CA LEU A 77 19.33 -19.62 -7.41
C LEU A 77 19.95 -18.30 -7.90
N GLN A 78 19.63 -17.24 -7.17
CA GLN A 78 20.62 -16.22 -6.84
C GLN A 78 20.10 -15.44 -5.62
N THR A 79 20.92 -15.34 -4.57
CA THR A 79 20.72 -14.40 -3.47
C THR A 79 20.81 -12.97 -4.00
N VAL A 80 19.79 -12.56 -4.73
CA VAL A 80 19.59 -11.15 -5.09
C VAL A 80 18.91 -10.52 -3.88
N HIS A 81 19.68 -9.80 -3.10
CA HIS A 81 19.15 -8.83 -2.17
C HIS A 81 18.28 -7.85 -2.99
N HIS A 82 16.98 -8.11 -3.07
CA HIS A 82 16.05 -7.09 -3.56
C HIS A 82 16.15 -5.90 -2.60
N PRO A 83 16.50 -4.71 -3.10
CA PRO A 83 16.59 -3.54 -2.24
C PRO A 83 15.21 -3.35 -1.58
N LYS A 84 15.20 -3.29 -0.26
CA LYS A 84 13.98 -3.00 0.49
C LYS A 84 13.39 -1.68 0.00
N ARG A 85 12.07 -1.61 -0.11
CA ARG A 85 11.36 -0.48 -0.70
C ARG A 85 10.23 -0.05 0.21
N ILE A 86 10.10 1.23 0.45
CA ILE A 86 9.00 1.81 1.20
C ILE A 86 8.17 2.66 0.25
N LEU A 87 6.86 2.45 0.26
CA LEU A 87 5.91 3.26 -0.48
C LEU A 87 5.21 4.22 0.48
N ILE A 88 5.27 5.52 0.20
CA ILE A 88 4.62 6.55 1.00
C ILE A 88 3.62 7.29 0.12
N PRO A 89 2.32 7.00 0.24
CA PRO A 89 1.28 7.80 -0.39
C PRO A 89 1.22 9.19 0.25
N ILE A 90 1.13 10.24 -0.58
CA ILE A 90 1.13 11.63 -0.14
C ILE A 90 0.01 12.43 -0.81
N ASP A 91 -0.46 13.47 -0.10
CA ASP A 91 -1.48 14.42 -0.56
C ASP A 91 -1.01 15.89 -0.43
N PHE A 92 0.29 16.10 -0.26
CA PHE A 92 0.96 17.39 -0.04
C PHE A 92 0.57 18.11 1.26
N SER A 93 -0.17 17.48 2.15
CA SER A 93 -0.52 18.04 3.46
C SER A 93 0.66 17.97 4.46
N ASP A 94 0.51 18.65 5.60
CA ASP A 94 1.44 18.54 6.72
C ASP A 94 1.51 17.11 7.28
N TYR A 95 0.44 16.33 7.12
CA TYR A 95 0.42 14.91 7.49
C TYR A 95 1.32 14.08 6.58
N SER A 96 1.37 14.40 5.29
CA SER A 96 2.30 13.77 4.35
C SER A 96 3.76 14.05 4.73
N LEU A 97 4.09 15.26 5.19
CA LEU A 97 5.45 15.56 5.69
C LEU A 97 5.79 14.71 6.93
N LYS A 98 4.84 14.54 7.86
CA LYS A 98 5.05 13.67 9.03
C LYS A 98 5.20 12.20 8.63
N ALA A 99 4.39 11.72 7.67
CA ALA A 99 4.52 10.38 7.14
C ALA A 99 5.90 10.17 6.49
N CYS A 100 6.41 11.16 5.74
CA CYS A 100 7.76 11.13 5.21
C CYS A 100 8.82 11.07 6.31
N GLN A 101 8.70 11.86 7.39
CA GLN A 101 9.64 11.81 8.51
C GLN A 101 9.75 10.38 9.08
N ILE A 102 8.60 9.76 9.37
CA ILE A 102 8.55 8.38 9.89
C ILE A 102 9.13 7.40 8.86
N GLY A 103 8.74 7.55 7.59
CA GLY A 103 9.18 6.67 6.50
C GLY A 103 10.69 6.75 6.26
N PHE A 104 11.30 7.95 6.32
CA PHE A 104 12.73 8.14 6.16
C PHE A 104 13.53 7.54 7.34
N ASP A 105 13.05 7.72 8.59
CA ASP A 105 13.69 7.10 9.77
C ASP A 105 13.62 5.57 9.68
N PHE A 106 12.48 5.04 9.23
CA PHE A 106 12.30 3.61 9.03
C PHE A 106 13.19 3.08 7.89
N ALA A 107 13.23 3.80 6.75
CA ALA A 107 14.08 3.45 5.62
C ALA A 107 15.56 3.34 6.02
N LYS A 108 16.04 4.31 6.83
CA LYS A 108 17.39 4.28 7.38
C LYS A 108 17.64 3.01 8.23
N SER A 109 16.67 2.62 9.04
CA SER A 109 16.83 1.47 9.94
C SER A 109 16.93 0.12 9.23
N ILE A 110 16.31 0.00 8.04
CA ILE A 110 16.28 -1.25 7.27
C ILE A 110 17.06 -1.21 5.96
N ASP A 111 17.75 -0.10 5.67
CA ASP A 111 18.46 0.15 4.41
C ASP A 111 17.53 0.02 3.18
N ALA A 112 16.47 0.82 3.17
CA ALA A 112 15.45 0.80 2.13
C ALA A 112 15.47 2.08 1.28
N LYS A 113 14.99 1.97 0.03
CA LYS A 113 14.68 3.10 -0.85
C LYS A 113 13.23 3.54 -0.63
N ILE A 114 12.97 4.82 -0.87
CA ILE A 114 11.64 5.40 -0.74
C ILE A 114 11.05 5.72 -2.10
N MET A 115 9.77 5.42 -2.27
CA MET A 115 8.93 5.86 -3.38
C MET A 115 7.77 6.67 -2.83
N LEU A 116 7.65 7.92 -3.25
CA LEU A 116 6.48 8.75 -2.96
C LEU A 116 5.43 8.54 -4.05
N LEU A 117 4.19 8.37 -3.66
CA LEU A 117 3.08 8.23 -4.60
C LEU A 117 2.04 9.31 -4.34
N HIS A 118 1.75 10.11 -5.35
CA HIS A 118 0.58 10.99 -5.32
C HIS A 118 -0.40 10.58 -6.41
N ALA A 119 -1.63 10.27 -5.99
CA ALA A 119 -2.72 10.01 -6.90
C ALA A 119 -3.60 11.26 -7.02
N TYR A 120 -3.88 11.67 -8.24
CA TYR A 120 -4.71 12.85 -8.51
C TYR A 120 -5.88 12.48 -9.41
N PHE A 121 -6.99 13.14 -9.18
CA PHE A 121 -8.19 12.97 -9.99
C PHE A 121 -8.29 14.07 -11.04
N SER A 122 -8.42 13.68 -12.30
CA SER A 122 -8.79 14.58 -13.37
C SER A 122 -10.32 14.66 -13.43
N PRO A 123 -10.93 15.83 -13.22
CA PRO A 123 -12.38 15.93 -13.33
C PRO A 123 -12.81 15.65 -14.76
N TYR A 124 -13.46 14.51 -14.97
CA TYR A 124 -14.15 14.24 -16.21
C TYR A 124 -15.42 15.10 -16.24
N PHE A 125 -15.46 16.08 -17.12
CA PHE A 125 -16.69 16.81 -17.43
C PHE A 125 -17.39 16.10 -18.59
N PRO A 126 -18.43 15.28 -18.35
CA PRO A 126 -19.19 14.69 -19.45
C PRO A 126 -19.97 15.81 -20.16
N GLY A 127 -19.48 16.24 -21.31
CA GLY A 127 -20.17 17.09 -22.26
C GLY A 127 -20.71 18.41 -21.69
N ALA A 128 -20.61 19.47 -22.44
CA ALA A 128 -21.15 20.78 -22.11
C ALA A 128 -22.52 20.69 -21.44
N ILE A 129 -22.63 21.09 -20.19
CA ILE A 129 -23.92 21.44 -19.62
C ILE A 129 -24.39 22.63 -20.43
N PRO A 130 -25.50 22.55 -21.18
CA PRO A 130 -26.04 23.71 -21.89
C PRO A 130 -26.58 24.69 -20.86
N VAL A 131 -25.71 25.57 -20.38
CA VAL A 131 -26.15 26.76 -19.64
C VAL A 131 -26.47 27.78 -20.72
N THR A 132 -27.76 28.08 -20.80
CA THR A 132 -28.39 29.07 -21.67
C THR A 132 -27.48 30.28 -22.00
N ASP A 133 -27.26 30.46 -23.30
CA ASP A 133 -27.07 31.72 -24.07
C ASP A 133 -26.27 32.86 -23.45
N ALA A 134 -25.01 32.71 -22.98
CA ALA A 134 -24.19 33.92 -22.96
C ALA A 134 -22.67 33.71 -22.88
N PHE A 135 -22.11 32.67 -22.28
CA PHE A 135 -20.67 32.49 -22.25
C PHE A 135 -20.30 30.98 -22.29
N THR A 136 -20.14 30.43 -23.47
CA THR A 136 -19.42 29.16 -23.69
C THR A 136 -17.92 29.42 -23.53
N TYR A 137 -17.41 29.30 -22.32
CA TYR A 137 -16.00 28.98 -22.16
C TYR A 137 -15.87 27.47 -22.46
N GLU A 138 -15.60 27.14 -23.70
CA GLU A 138 -15.13 25.81 -24.07
C GLU A 138 -13.69 25.68 -23.56
N VAL A 139 -13.52 25.35 -22.28
CA VAL A 139 -12.25 24.78 -21.85
C VAL A 139 -12.22 23.38 -22.49
N SER A 140 -11.34 23.16 -23.46
CA SER A 140 -11.17 21.83 -24.01
C SER A 140 -10.77 20.87 -22.89
N GLU A 141 -11.30 19.63 -22.92
CA GLU A 141 -10.97 18.62 -21.92
C GLU A 141 -9.44 18.46 -21.78
N ASP A 142 -8.72 18.56 -22.90
CA ASP A 142 -7.25 18.50 -22.94
C ASP A 142 -6.57 19.66 -22.19
N GLU A 143 -7.11 20.87 -22.26
CA GLU A 143 -6.57 22.02 -21.54
C GLU A 143 -6.83 21.91 -20.04
N ALA A 144 -8.01 21.44 -19.63
CA ALA A 144 -8.34 21.21 -18.22
C ALA A 144 -7.45 20.11 -17.61
N LEU A 145 -7.27 19.01 -18.31
CA LEU A 145 -6.38 17.92 -17.91
C LEU A 145 -4.93 18.42 -17.76
N LYS A 146 -4.44 19.14 -18.75
CA LYS A 146 -3.09 19.72 -18.72
C LYS A 146 -2.88 20.67 -17.55
N GLN A 147 -3.86 21.52 -17.24
CA GLN A 147 -3.78 22.42 -16.08
C GLN A 147 -3.69 21.65 -14.76
N VAL A 148 -4.42 20.54 -14.60
CA VAL A 148 -4.34 19.68 -13.41
C VAL A 148 -2.95 19.03 -13.32
N GLN A 149 -2.46 18.45 -14.42
CA GLN A 149 -1.13 17.83 -14.46
C GLN A 149 -0.01 18.82 -14.14
N ASP A 150 -0.06 20.03 -14.71
CA ASP A 150 0.94 21.08 -14.47
C ASP A 150 0.93 21.53 -13.00
N ARG A 151 -0.28 21.66 -12.40
CA ARG A 151 -0.41 22.01 -10.98
C ARG A 151 0.15 20.92 -10.07
N VAL A 152 -0.24 19.67 -10.29
CA VAL A 152 0.22 18.53 -9.49
C VAL A 152 1.74 18.36 -9.61
N SER A 153 2.29 18.52 -10.81
CA SER A 153 3.73 18.48 -11.05
C SER A 153 4.48 19.58 -10.30
N LYS A 154 3.91 20.79 -10.25
CA LYS A 154 4.46 21.90 -9.49
C LYS A 154 4.41 21.66 -7.99
N GLU A 155 3.30 21.16 -7.47
CA GLU A 155 3.15 20.82 -6.05
C GLU A 155 4.12 19.71 -5.64
N MET A 156 4.28 18.66 -6.46
CA MET A 156 5.26 17.61 -6.23
C MET A 156 6.69 18.15 -6.19
N LYS A 157 7.03 19.03 -7.12
CA LYS A 157 8.35 19.67 -7.13
C LYS A 157 8.60 20.46 -5.85
N THR A 158 7.64 21.27 -5.42
CA THR A 158 7.76 22.05 -4.16
C THR A 158 7.89 21.12 -2.95
N PHE A 159 7.12 20.02 -2.93
CA PHE A 159 7.17 19.06 -1.84
C PHE A 159 8.52 18.35 -1.78
N THR A 160 9.05 17.88 -2.91
CA THR A 160 10.37 17.25 -2.97
C THR A 160 11.51 18.22 -2.63
N GLU A 161 11.42 19.50 -3.04
CA GLU A 161 12.37 20.54 -2.62
C GLU A 161 12.36 20.74 -1.11
N THR A 162 11.18 20.68 -0.47
CA THR A 162 11.06 20.75 1.00
C THR A 162 11.76 19.57 1.67
N LEU A 163 11.56 18.33 1.17
CA LEU A 163 12.25 17.15 1.69
C LEU A 163 13.77 17.24 1.52
N HIS A 164 14.26 17.68 0.35
CA HIS A 164 15.68 17.87 0.11
C HIS A 164 16.30 18.92 1.05
N ASN A 165 15.56 20.00 1.37
CA ASN A 165 16.03 20.99 2.33
C ASN A 165 16.10 20.40 3.75
N GLN A 166 15.10 19.62 4.17
CA GLN A 166 15.12 18.94 5.46
C GLN A 166 16.27 17.92 5.57
N ILE A 167 16.62 17.23 4.48
CA ILE A 167 17.80 16.35 4.43
C ILE A 167 19.08 17.17 4.62
N LYS A 168 19.22 18.28 3.89
CA LYS A 168 20.40 19.17 4.01
C LYS A 168 20.56 19.78 5.40
N GLU A 169 19.45 20.07 6.07
CA GLU A 169 19.41 20.59 7.43
C GLU A 169 19.64 19.50 8.49
N GLY A 170 19.71 18.24 8.09
CA GLY A 170 19.87 17.09 9.00
C GLY A 170 18.61 16.74 9.78
N LEU A 171 17.45 17.26 9.37
CA LEU A 171 16.14 16.94 9.94
C LEU A 171 15.59 15.61 9.43
N LEU A 172 16.00 15.21 8.23
CA LEU A 172 15.71 13.89 7.66
C LEU A 172 16.99 13.13 7.37
N PRO A 173 17.00 11.79 7.46
CA PRO A 173 18.10 10.98 6.97
C PRO A 173 18.36 11.19 5.47
N ASP A 174 19.63 11.10 5.08
CA ASP A 174 20.05 11.14 3.66
C ASP A 174 19.75 9.76 3.03
N ILE A 175 18.55 9.63 2.48
CA ILE A 175 18.02 8.42 1.83
C ILE A 175 17.57 8.80 0.43
N ASP A 176 17.96 7.98 -0.55
CA ASP A 176 17.48 8.12 -1.93
C ASP A 176 15.97 7.91 -1.99
N PHE A 177 15.27 8.84 -2.63
CA PHE A 177 13.85 8.73 -2.87
C PHE A 177 13.48 9.17 -4.29
N ASP A 178 12.49 8.49 -4.84
CA ASP A 178 11.85 8.82 -6.10
C ASP A 178 10.36 9.12 -5.87
N TYR A 179 9.68 9.58 -6.89
CA TYR A 179 8.24 9.80 -6.83
C TYR A 179 7.53 9.38 -8.11
N THR A 180 6.25 9.07 -7.98
CA THR A 180 5.35 8.83 -9.11
C THR A 180 4.03 9.59 -8.93
N LEU A 181 3.48 10.06 -10.04
CA LEU A 181 2.16 10.68 -10.14
C LEU A 181 1.24 9.73 -10.88
N ARG A 182 0.09 9.42 -10.31
CA ARG A 182 -0.91 8.53 -10.90
C ARG A 182 -2.23 9.24 -11.04
N GLU A 183 -2.85 9.12 -12.22
CA GLU A 183 -4.18 9.66 -12.46
C GLU A 183 -5.22 8.59 -12.16
N GLY A 184 -6.11 8.88 -11.21
CA GLY A 184 -7.16 7.94 -10.81
C GLY A 184 -7.64 8.16 -9.39
N ILE A 185 -8.50 7.26 -8.93
CA ILE A 185 -8.97 7.25 -7.54
C ILE A 185 -7.82 6.85 -6.63
N PRO A 186 -7.46 7.64 -5.60
CA PRO A 186 -6.28 7.41 -4.77
C PRO A 186 -6.19 5.99 -4.19
N GLU A 187 -7.30 5.45 -3.70
CA GLU A 187 -7.32 4.09 -3.13
C GLU A 187 -6.97 3.02 -4.18
N ASP A 188 -7.53 3.14 -5.39
CA ASP A 188 -7.30 2.18 -6.47
C ASP A 188 -5.85 2.28 -6.97
N GLU A 189 -5.34 3.50 -7.16
CA GLU A 189 -3.98 3.73 -7.65
C GLU A 189 -2.91 3.30 -6.64
N ILE A 190 -3.14 3.53 -5.35
CA ILE A 190 -2.24 3.04 -4.29
C ILE A 190 -2.21 1.50 -4.29
N ASN A 191 -3.39 0.87 -4.34
CA ASN A 191 -3.50 -0.59 -4.36
C ASN A 191 -2.89 -1.20 -5.63
N HIS A 192 -3.07 -0.55 -6.79
CA HIS A 192 -2.51 -1.01 -8.05
C HIS A 192 -0.98 -0.88 -8.05
N PHE A 193 -0.49 0.31 -7.68
CA PHE A 193 0.95 0.56 -7.68
C PHE A 193 1.69 -0.26 -6.60
N SER A 194 1.08 -0.53 -5.45
CA SER A 194 1.69 -1.39 -4.44
C SER A 194 1.91 -2.82 -4.94
N LYS A 195 1.00 -3.35 -5.77
CA LYS A 195 1.17 -4.66 -6.42
C LYS A 195 2.24 -4.66 -7.50
N GLU A 196 2.44 -3.54 -8.20
CA GLU A 196 3.46 -3.36 -9.23
C GLU A 196 4.85 -3.14 -8.60
N TYR A 197 4.91 -2.31 -7.58
CA TYR A 197 6.17 -1.87 -6.96
C TYR A 197 6.72 -2.87 -5.92
N HIS A 198 5.86 -3.73 -5.36
CA HIS A 198 6.19 -4.70 -4.31
C HIS A 198 6.94 -4.05 -3.13
N PRO A 199 6.34 -3.08 -2.42
CA PRO A 199 7.01 -2.45 -1.29
C PRO A 199 7.15 -3.43 -0.13
N THR A 200 8.21 -3.26 0.65
CA THR A 200 8.41 -3.98 1.93
C THR A 200 7.47 -3.42 3.00
N LEU A 201 7.13 -2.13 2.89
CA LEU A 201 6.21 -1.36 3.74
C LEU A 201 5.54 -0.27 2.92
#